data_9dbd602bc4a3839d969a1dfa200a4c88
#
_entry.id   9dbd602bc4a3839d969a1dfa200a4c88
#
_cell.length_a   1.000
_cell.length_b   1.000
_cell.length_c   1.000
_cell.angle_alpha   90.00
_cell.angle_beta   90.00
_cell.angle_gamma   90.00
#
_symmetry.space_group_name_H-M   'P 1'
#
loop_
_entity.id
_entity.type
_entity.pdbx_description
1 polymer ?
#
loop_
_entity_poly.entity_id
_entity_poly.type
_entity_poly.pdbx_seq_one_letter_code
_entity_poly.pdbx_strand_id
1 'polypeptide(L)'
;MTDAATPPAFGFVKIIVKDMARMLEFYDKVVGLKAVNTIESDTYLEVLCATPGMEKGPYVILFYHKHDPEITLGNGWGPIGFWITGVDSMYKHALANGATPYKEPYDSSGFRIAYVYDPEGHEIELVGSAG
;
A
#
# COMPACT_ATOMS: atom_id res chain seq x y z
N MET A 1 29.28 9.90 9.41
CA MET A 1 28.96 11.12 10.13
C MET A 1 27.68 11.75 9.58
N THR A 2 26.83 12.23 10.45
CA THR A 2 25.57 12.82 10.05
C THR A 2 25.75 14.30 9.69
N ASP A 3 25.20 14.69 8.57
CA ASP A 3 25.10 16.10 8.23
C ASP A 3 23.85 16.68 8.90
N ALA A 4 24.05 17.47 9.94
CA ALA A 4 22.96 18.06 10.71
C ALA A 4 22.14 19.06 9.91
N ALA A 5 22.65 19.57 8.77
CA ALA A 5 21.91 20.51 7.92
C ALA A 5 20.92 19.82 7.00
N THR A 6 21.01 18.50 6.84
CA THR A 6 20.11 17.74 5.96
C THR A 6 19.09 16.99 6.80
N PRO A 7 17.80 17.40 6.79
CA PRO A 7 16.79 16.66 7.54
C PRO A 7 16.55 15.29 6.93
N PRO A 8 16.13 14.31 7.73
CA PRO A 8 15.73 13.02 7.19
C PRO A 8 14.48 13.17 6.34
N ALA A 9 14.34 12.31 5.35
CA ALA A 9 13.16 12.28 4.49
C ALA A 9 12.43 10.93 4.68
N PHE A 10 11.10 10.96 4.60
CA PHE A 10 10.32 9.74 4.64
C PHE A 10 10.66 8.90 3.40
N GLY A 11 11.06 7.64 3.60
CA GLY A 11 11.53 6.79 2.52
C GLY A 11 10.58 5.67 2.14
N PHE A 12 10.02 5.00 3.13
CA PHE A 12 9.18 3.83 2.83
C PHE A 12 8.41 3.36 4.05
N VAL A 13 7.39 2.54 3.79
CA VAL A 13 6.72 1.72 4.79
C VAL A 13 6.80 0.27 4.31
N LYS A 14 6.97 -0.67 5.24
CA LYS A 14 6.94 -2.10 4.90
C LYS A 14 5.65 -2.71 5.38
N ILE A 15 5.03 -3.52 4.53
CA ILE A 15 3.93 -4.40 4.93
C ILE A 15 4.39 -5.84 4.78
N ILE A 16 4.03 -6.65 5.75
CA ILE A 16 4.39 -8.07 5.75
C ILE A 16 3.31 -8.82 4.99
N VAL A 17 3.70 -9.65 4.03
CA VAL A 17 2.76 -10.38 3.16
C VAL A 17 3.02 -11.89 3.22
N LYS A 18 1.99 -12.67 2.91
CA LYS A 18 2.07 -14.14 2.84
C LYS A 18 2.24 -14.63 1.41
N ASP A 19 1.60 -13.96 0.47
CA ASP A 19 1.59 -14.34 -0.96
C ASP A 19 2.10 -13.16 -1.77
N MET A 20 3.39 -13.13 -2.01
CA MET A 20 4.04 -12.01 -2.69
C MET A 20 3.49 -11.79 -4.10
N ALA A 21 3.31 -12.86 -4.88
CA ALA A 21 2.85 -12.73 -6.27
C ALA A 21 1.45 -12.13 -6.32
N ARG A 22 0.56 -12.60 -5.46
CA ARG A 22 -0.81 -12.10 -5.39
C ARG A 22 -0.86 -10.64 -4.95
N MET A 23 -0.04 -10.30 -3.96
CA MET A 23 -0.03 -8.94 -3.42
C MET A 23 0.58 -7.94 -4.39
N LEU A 24 1.62 -8.33 -5.10
CA LEU A 24 2.19 -7.48 -6.16
C LEU A 24 1.17 -7.23 -7.27
N GLU A 25 0.44 -8.25 -7.69
CA GLU A 25 -0.60 -8.10 -8.70
C GLU A 25 -1.71 -7.17 -8.22
N PHE A 26 -2.14 -7.32 -6.98
CA PHE A 26 -3.20 -6.48 -6.41
C PHE A 26 -2.80 -5.00 -6.40
N TYR A 27 -1.61 -4.69 -5.84
CA TYR A 27 -1.18 -3.30 -5.72
C TYR A 27 -0.89 -2.66 -7.08
N ASP A 28 -0.45 -3.44 -8.05
CA ASP A 28 -0.28 -2.96 -9.42
C ASP A 28 -1.63 -2.66 -10.07
N LYS A 29 -2.56 -3.62 -10.05
CA LYS A 29 -3.84 -3.48 -10.73
C LYS A 29 -4.77 -2.44 -10.09
N VAL A 30 -4.75 -2.33 -8.78
CA VAL A 30 -5.70 -1.47 -8.06
C VAL A 30 -5.19 -0.04 -7.96
N VAL A 31 -4.00 0.17 -7.41
CA VAL A 31 -3.48 1.52 -7.16
C VAL A 31 -2.27 1.87 -8.01
N GLY A 32 -1.89 1.01 -8.94
CA GLY A 32 -0.84 1.32 -9.90
C GLY A 32 0.57 1.34 -9.36
N LEU A 33 0.81 0.71 -8.19
CA LEU A 33 2.16 0.60 -7.66
C LEU A 33 2.96 -0.42 -8.47
N LYS A 34 4.12 -0.02 -8.96
CA LYS A 34 4.99 -0.86 -9.78
C LYS A 34 6.21 -1.30 -8.99
N ALA A 35 6.59 -2.56 -9.12
CA ALA A 35 7.83 -3.07 -8.54
C ALA A 35 9.01 -2.39 -9.23
N VAL A 36 9.90 -1.77 -8.46
CA VAL A 36 11.07 -1.07 -9.00
C VAL A 36 12.39 -1.69 -8.55
N ASN A 37 12.37 -2.49 -7.50
CA ASN A 37 13.58 -3.21 -7.05
C ASN A 37 13.16 -4.41 -6.20
N THR A 38 14.02 -5.42 -6.19
CA THR A 38 13.82 -6.63 -5.39
C THR A 38 15.09 -6.93 -4.63
N ILE A 39 14.95 -7.24 -3.34
CA ILE A 39 16.05 -7.62 -2.47
C ILE A 39 15.71 -8.97 -1.88
N GLU A 40 16.62 -9.92 -2.04
CA GLU A 40 16.37 -11.29 -1.57
C GLU A 40 17.55 -11.82 -0.79
N SER A 41 17.25 -12.53 0.32
CA SER A 41 18.23 -13.25 1.11
C SER A 41 17.71 -14.65 1.40
N ASP A 42 18.45 -15.40 2.20
CA ASP A 42 18.02 -16.74 2.62
C ASP A 42 16.76 -16.70 3.48
N THR A 43 16.50 -15.57 4.16
CA THR A 43 15.42 -15.48 5.15
C THR A 43 14.25 -14.63 4.70
N TYR A 44 14.41 -13.77 3.67
CA TYR A 44 13.33 -12.89 3.26
C TYR A 44 13.37 -12.56 1.78
N LEU A 45 12.24 -12.11 1.28
CA LEU A 45 12.08 -11.49 -0.03
C LEU A 45 11.39 -10.16 0.18
N GLU A 46 11.96 -9.06 -0.32
CA GLU A 46 11.28 -7.77 -0.27
C GLU A 46 11.28 -7.13 -1.65
N VAL A 47 10.13 -6.54 -1.99
CA VAL A 47 9.94 -5.89 -3.28
C VAL A 47 9.51 -4.45 -3.02
N LEU A 48 10.32 -3.51 -3.53
CA LEU A 48 10.07 -2.08 -3.42
C LEU A 48 9.12 -1.67 -4.53
N CYS A 49 7.98 -1.11 -4.16
CA CYS A 49 6.97 -0.66 -5.11
C CYS A 49 6.80 0.85 -5.04
N ALA A 50 6.65 1.49 -6.19
CA ALA A 50 6.56 2.94 -6.29
C ALA A 50 5.48 3.36 -7.27
N THR A 51 4.99 4.58 -7.10
CA THR A 51 4.12 5.23 -8.09
C THR A 51 4.94 5.54 -9.35
N PRO A 52 4.40 5.26 -10.54
CA PRO A 52 5.09 5.65 -11.78
C PRO A 52 5.44 7.13 -11.79
N GLY A 53 6.69 7.45 -12.13
CA GLY A 53 7.23 8.80 -12.06
C GLY A 53 7.88 9.12 -10.72
N MET A 54 7.74 8.25 -9.72
CA MET A 54 8.30 8.42 -8.38
C MET A 54 9.17 7.22 -8.00
N GLU A 55 10.00 6.77 -8.94
CA GLU A 55 10.79 5.54 -8.78
C GLU A 55 11.86 5.63 -7.70
N LYS A 56 12.15 6.82 -7.21
CA LYS A 56 13.07 7.02 -6.10
C LYS A 56 12.37 7.04 -4.73
N GLY A 57 11.10 6.77 -4.71
CA GLY A 57 10.30 6.72 -3.49
C GLY A 57 9.45 7.96 -3.27
N PRO A 58 8.68 7.98 -2.19
CA PRO A 58 8.61 6.94 -1.16
C PRO A 58 8.04 5.62 -1.69
N TYR A 59 8.44 4.52 -1.03
CA TYR A 59 8.03 3.18 -1.44
C TYR A 59 7.01 2.56 -0.48
N VAL A 60 6.17 1.71 -1.03
CA VAL A 60 5.52 0.64 -0.25
C VAL A 60 6.32 -0.62 -0.53
N ILE A 61 6.91 -1.18 0.51
CA ILE A 61 7.73 -2.39 0.38
C ILE A 61 6.91 -3.57 0.86
N LEU A 62 6.75 -4.57 -0.01
CA LEU A 62 6.12 -5.83 0.37
C LEU A 62 7.22 -6.77 0.84
N PHE A 63 7.08 -7.29 2.07
CA PHE A 63 8.11 -8.07 2.73
C PHE A 63 7.58 -9.45 3.10
N TYR A 64 8.28 -10.49 2.66
CA TYR A 64 7.91 -11.87 2.91
C TYR A 64 8.97 -12.57 3.74
N HIS A 65 8.57 -13.15 4.87
CA HIS A 65 9.45 -13.96 5.72
C HIS A 65 9.43 -15.41 5.22
N LYS A 66 10.53 -15.88 4.67
CA LYS A 66 10.60 -17.21 4.04
C LYS A 66 10.41 -18.36 5.03
N HIS A 67 10.82 -18.19 6.27
CA HIS A 67 10.76 -19.24 7.29
C HIS A 67 9.65 -19.07 8.31
N ASP A 68 8.93 -17.97 8.22
CA ASP A 68 7.80 -17.66 9.11
C ASP A 68 6.80 -16.80 8.34
N PRO A 69 6.07 -17.42 7.39
CA PRO A 69 5.21 -16.65 6.50
C PRO A 69 3.88 -16.22 7.11
N GLU A 70 3.55 -16.66 8.32
CA GLU A 70 2.30 -16.25 8.96
C GLU A 70 2.39 -14.80 9.45
N ILE A 71 1.28 -14.09 9.34
CA ILE A 71 1.22 -12.68 9.75
C ILE A 71 0.10 -12.46 10.76
N THR A 72 0.35 -11.51 11.69
CA THR A 72 -0.64 -11.01 12.62
C THR A 72 -0.65 -9.50 12.48
N LEU A 73 -1.76 -8.93 11.99
CA LEU A 73 -1.80 -7.51 11.68
C LEU A 73 -1.95 -6.64 12.93
N GLY A 74 -2.70 -7.12 13.93
CA GLY A 74 -2.92 -6.32 15.13
C GLY A 74 -3.74 -5.07 14.85
N ASN A 75 -3.68 -4.10 15.77
CA ASN A 75 -4.44 -2.86 15.66
C ASN A 75 -3.60 -1.61 15.94
N GLY A 76 -2.29 -1.74 15.85
CA GLY A 76 -1.36 -0.62 16.10
C GLY A 76 -1.05 0.23 14.89
N TRP A 77 -1.65 -0.05 13.74
CA TRP A 77 -1.41 0.64 12.49
C TRP A 77 -2.70 1.10 11.86
N GLY A 78 -2.63 2.20 11.12
CA GLY A 78 -3.73 2.65 10.29
C GLY A 78 -3.55 2.23 8.83
N PRO A 79 -4.34 2.78 7.93
CA PRO A 79 -4.29 2.44 6.51
C PRO A 79 -3.09 3.05 5.79
N ILE A 80 -2.76 2.45 4.65
CA ILE A 80 -1.94 3.12 3.65
C ILE A 80 -2.88 3.98 2.82
N GLY A 81 -2.60 5.27 2.70
CA GLY A 81 -3.45 6.22 2.00
C GLY A 81 -2.96 6.52 0.58
N PHE A 82 -3.91 6.64 -0.35
CA PHE A 82 -3.62 6.98 -1.73
C PHE A 82 -4.49 8.16 -2.17
N TRP A 83 -3.89 9.13 -2.84
CA TRP A 83 -4.62 10.22 -3.47
C TRP A 83 -5.26 9.69 -4.75
N ILE A 84 -6.58 9.77 -4.84
CA ILE A 84 -7.35 9.16 -5.90
C ILE A 84 -8.20 10.21 -6.62
N THR A 85 -8.24 10.12 -7.94
CA THR A 85 -9.25 10.82 -8.72
C THR A 85 -10.39 9.83 -8.98
N GLY A 86 -11.61 10.15 -8.53
CA GLY A 86 -12.74 9.24 -8.69
C GLY A 86 -12.76 8.12 -7.67
N VAL A 87 -12.94 8.48 -6.39
CA VAL A 87 -12.92 7.53 -5.27
C VAL A 87 -13.95 6.42 -5.44
N ASP A 88 -15.18 6.75 -5.87
CA ASP A 88 -16.24 5.76 -6.02
C ASP A 88 -15.88 4.69 -7.06
N SER A 89 -15.33 5.13 -8.20
CA SER A 89 -14.88 4.21 -9.25
C SER A 89 -13.72 3.33 -8.77
N MET A 90 -12.78 3.92 -8.04
CA MET A 90 -11.64 3.18 -7.51
C MET A 90 -12.09 2.17 -6.47
N TYR A 91 -13.04 2.52 -5.61
CA TYR A 91 -13.58 1.61 -4.62
C TYR A 91 -14.16 0.36 -5.30
N LYS A 92 -14.98 0.55 -6.34
CA LYS A 92 -15.54 -0.56 -7.11
C LYS A 92 -14.47 -1.38 -7.81
N HIS A 93 -13.49 -0.71 -8.39
CA HIS A 93 -12.36 -1.36 -9.05
C HIS A 93 -11.56 -2.23 -8.08
N ALA A 94 -11.30 -1.73 -6.88
CA ALA A 94 -10.59 -2.48 -5.85
C ALA A 94 -11.36 -3.75 -5.48
N LEU A 95 -12.66 -3.64 -5.23
CA LEU A 95 -13.50 -4.82 -4.89
C LEU A 95 -13.51 -5.84 -6.01
N ALA A 96 -13.52 -5.40 -7.27
CA ALA A 96 -13.49 -6.28 -8.42
C ALA A 96 -12.14 -7.01 -8.59
N ASN A 97 -11.09 -6.56 -7.91
CA ASN A 97 -9.73 -7.09 -8.04
C ASN A 97 -9.16 -7.66 -6.74
N GLY A 98 -10.00 -8.09 -5.82
CA GLY A 98 -9.58 -8.86 -4.67
C GLY A 98 -9.61 -8.15 -3.33
N ALA A 99 -9.94 -6.86 -3.30
CA ALA A 99 -10.13 -6.16 -2.03
C ALA A 99 -11.45 -6.57 -1.39
N THR A 100 -11.52 -6.43 -0.06
CA THR A 100 -12.79 -6.58 0.65
C THR A 100 -13.24 -5.22 1.18
N PRO A 101 -14.57 -4.98 1.27
CA PRO A 101 -15.07 -3.68 1.70
C PRO A 101 -14.80 -3.44 3.19
N TYR A 102 -14.50 -2.18 3.52
CA TYR A 102 -14.37 -1.75 4.90
C TYR A 102 -15.28 -0.55 5.17
N LYS A 103 -15.13 0.55 4.42
CA LYS A 103 -16.04 1.70 4.52
C LYS A 103 -16.36 2.19 3.11
N GLU A 104 -17.65 2.19 2.76
CA GLU A 104 -18.10 2.72 1.49
C GLU A 104 -17.77 4.21 1.35
N PRO A 105 -17.67 4.73 0.12
CA PRO A 105 -17.35 6.15 -0.09
C PRO A 105 -18.29 7.09 0.66
N TYR A 106 -17.69 8.07 1.32
CA TYR A 106 -18.41 9.12 2.06
C TYR A 106 -17.62 10.42 2.02
N ASP A 107 -18.27 11.53 2.30
CA ASP A 107 -17.63 12.84 2.35
C ASP A 107 -17.28 13.20 3.78
N SER A 108 -16.07 13.76 3.97
CA SER A 108 -15.59 14.22 5.26
C SER A 108 -14.55 15.33 5.05
N SER A 109 -14.77 16.47 5.67
CA SER A 109 -13.81 17.59 5.71
C SER A 109 -13.33 18.04 4.33
N GLY A 110 -14.21 18.02 3.34
CA GLY A 110 -13.89 18.42 1.96
C GLY A 110 -13.29 17.31 1.10
N PHE A 111 -13.16 16.10 1.66
CA PHE A 111 -12.64 14.95 0.93
C PHE A 111 -13.74 13.91 0.70
N ARG A 112 -13.55 13.14 -0.37
CA ARG A 112 -14.29 11.91 -0.59
C ARG A 112 -13.39 10.77 -0.16
N ILE A 113 -13.84 9.90 0.74
CA ILE A 113 -13.01 8.89 1.39
C ILE A 113 -13.68 7.53 1.31
N ALA A 114 -12.90 6.50 1.07
CA ALA A 114 -13.36 5.12 1.19
C ALA A 114 -12.23 4.27 1.74
N TYR A 115 -12.56 3.13 2.31
CA TYR A 115 -11.58 2.18 2.86
C TYR A 115 -11.88 0.80 2.33
N VAL A 116 -10.83 0.08 1.99
CA VAL A 116 -10.90 -1.35 1.67
C VAL A 116 -9.79 -2.07 2.40
N TYR A 117 -9.90 -3.40 2.48
CA TYR A 117 -8.79 -4.26 2.88
C TYR A 117 -8.18 -4.87 1.63
N ASP A 118 -6.85 -4.98 1.61
CA ASP A 118 -6.20 -5.75 0.55
C ASP A 118 -6.48 -7.26 0.75
N PRO A 119 -6.03 -8.14 -0.16
CA PRO A 119 -6.36 -9.57 -0.05
C PRO A 119 -5.87 -10.24 1.23
N GLU A 120 -4.93 -9.63 1.95
CA GLU A 120 -4.42 -10.19 3.21
C GLU A 120 -4.85 -9.40 4.44
N GLY A 121 -5.72 -8.40 4.26
CA GLY A 121 -6.35 -7.69 5.36
C GLY A 121 -5.68 -6.38 5.78
N HIS A 122 -4.66 -5.92 5.07
CA HIS A 122 -4.09 -4.59 5.35
C HIS A 122 -5.09 -3.52 4.90
N GLU A 123 -5.20 -2.46 5.70
CA GLU A 123 -6.14 -1.37 5.39
C GLU A 123 -5.60 -0.43 4.34
N ILE A 124 -6.47 -0.02 3.42
CA ILE A 124 -6.16 0.97 2.38
C ILE A 124 -7.21 2.07 2.45
N GLU A 125 -6.73 3.31 2.46
CA GLU A 125 -7.60 4.50 2.42
C GLU A 125 -7.50 5.16 1.06
N LEU A 126 -8.66 5.40 0.43
CA LEU A 126 -8.76 6.04 -0.86
C LEU A 126 -9.30 7.46 -0.61
N VAL A 127 -8.55 8.49 -0.98
CA VAL A 127 -8.89 9.87 -0.66
C VAL A 127 -8.83 10.73 -1.91
N GLY A 128 -9.90 11.47 -2.15
CA GLY A 128 -9.97 12.42 -3.26
C GLY A 128 -10.79 13.63 -2.89
N SER A 129 -11.05 14.50 -3.87
CA SER A 129 -11.88 15.65 -3.66
C SER A 129 -13.35 15.27 -3.52
N ALA A 130 -14.06 15.92 -2.61
CA ALA A 130 -15.51 15.81 -2.48
C ALA A 130 -16.17 16.79 -3.44
N GLY A 131 -16.50 16.40 -4.56
CA GLY A 131 -17.15 17.29 -5.50
C GLY A 131 -16.55 17.23 -6.89
#